data_61f69644dde93656564dbafc22b88b22
#
_entry.id   61f69644dde93656564dbafc22b88b22
#
_cell.length_a   1.000
_cell.length_b   1.000
_cell.length_c   1.000
_cell.angle_alpha   90.00
_cell.angle_beta   90.00
_cell.angle_gamma   90.00
#
_symmetry.space_group_name_H-M   'P 1'
#
loop_
_entity.id
_entity.type
_entity.pdbx_description
1 polymer ?
#
loop_
_entity_poly.entity_id
_entity_poly.type
_entity_poly.pdbx_seq_one_letter_code
_entity_poly.pdbx_strand_id
1 'polypeptide(L)'
;FNLNVCVGGMGLYRVTPEREVQRVTDETNRSWASINDDSRLRLADDLDIADDGRIFFSEATVRYEMHEWPVDGLEARGNGRIVCYDPRDGSTRTVLRGLRFPNGICVATDRQSILFAETWGCCIKRYWFDGPRAGQVEMVLDNLPGYPDNINLASDGNYWLALVGMRAPAYDLAMRMPGFRKRMAQRVALDEWLFPNIN
;
A
#
# COMPACT_ATOMS: atom_id res chain seq x y z
N PHE A 1 -18.83 -7.51 -16.46
CA PHE A 1 -17.51 -6.87 -16.22
C PHE A 1 -16.63 -7.78 -15.38
N ASN A 2 -15.30 -7.63 -15.50
CA ASN A 2 -14.35 -8.31 -14.64
C ASN A 2 -14.15 -7.52 -13.34
N LEU A 3 -13.93 -8.22 -12.23
CA LEU A 3 -13.52 -7.63 -10.95
C LEU A 3 -12.02 -7.92 -10.74
N ASN A 4 -11.21 -6.89 -10.60
CA ASN A 4 -9.82 -7.05 -10.18
C ASN A 4 -9.71 -6.95 -8.66
N VAL A 5 -8.88 -7.79 -8.04
CA VAL A 5 -8.79 -7.95 -6.60
C VAL A 5 -7.33 -8.09 -6.17
N CYS A 6 -6.90 -7.27 -5.22
CA CYS A 6 -5.67 -7.51 -4.48
C CYS A 6 -5.91 -8.54 -3.38
N VAL A 7 -5.01 -9.50 -3.25
CA VAL A 7 -5.10 -10.56 -2.23
C VAL A 7 -3.75 -10.65 -1.50
N GLY A 8 -3.76 -10.31 -0.23
CA GLY A 8 -2.56 -10.40 0.62
C GLY A 8 -1.96 -11.81 0.60
N GLY A 9 -0.67 -11.91 0.37
CA GLY A 9 0.06 -13.18 0.23
C GLY A 9 -0.05 -13.85 -1.14
N MET A 10 -0.94 -13.36 -2.04
CA MET A 10 -1.22 -14.00 -3.33
C MET A 10 -1.01 -13.08 -4.54
N GLY A 11 -1.15 -11.75 -4.39
CA GLY A 11 -0.96 -10.77 -5.46
C GLY A 11 -2.25 -10.25 -6.09
N LEU A 12 -2.23 -9.98 -7.40
CA LEU A 12 -3.35 -9.42 -8.17
C LEU A 12 -4.11 -10.53 -8.90
N TYR A 13 -5.41 -10.56 -8.70
CA TYR A 13 -6.33 -11.53 -9.30
C TYR A 13 -7.44 -10.83 -10.08
N ARG A 14 -8.07 -11.60 -10.96
CA ARG A 14 -9.27 -11.20 -11.70
C ARG A 14 -10.35 -12.25 -11.52
N VAL A 15 -11.56 -11.79 -11.24
CA VAL A 15 -12.76 -12.63 -11.22
C VAL A 15 -13.60 -12.27 -12.44
N THR A 16 -13.89 -13.26 -13.28
CA THR A 16 -14.72 -13.08 -14.49
C THR A 16 -16.22 -13.08 -14.16
N PRO A 17 -17.10 -12.65 -15.09
CA PRO A 17 -18.54 -12.75 -14.91
C PRO A 17 -19.03 -14.19 -14.66
N GLU A 18 -18.30 -15.17 -15.17
CA GLU A 18 -18.56 -16.60 -15.00
C GLU A 18 -18.04 -17.14 -13.66
N ARG A 19 -17.50 -16.23 -12.80
CA ARG A 19 -16.92 -16.52 -11.49
C ARG A 19 -15.61 -17.32 -11.52
N GLU A 20 -14.94 -17.32 -12.65
CA GLU A 20 -13.60 -17.90 -12.73
C GLU A 20 -12.59 -16.95 -12.07
N VAL A 21 -11.73 -17.49 -11.22
CA VAL A 21 -10.65 -16.77 -10.56
C VAL A 21 -9.36 -16.98 -11.33
N GLN A 22 -8.81 -15.91 -11.87
CA GLN A 22 -7.60 -15.91 -12.68
C GLN A 22 -6.52 -15.09 -11.96
N ARG A 23 -5.33 -15.68 -11.80
CA ARG A 23 -4.17 -14.92 -11.32
C ARG A 23 -3.67 -14.01 -12.45
N VAL A 24 -3.59 -12.72 -12.18
CA VAL A 24 -3.01 -11.73 -13.09
C VAL A 24 -1.50 -11.67 -12.89
N THR A 25 -1.05 -11.47 -11.65
CA THR A 25 0.36 -11.48 -11.27
C THR A 25 0.55 -11.71 -9.78
N ASP A 26 1.60 -12.44 -9.39
CA ASP A 26 2.03 -12.66 -8.01
C ASP A 26 3.47 -12.18 -7.77
N GLU A 27 4.10 -11.59 -8.80
CA GLU A 27 5.45 -11.06 -8.70
C GLU A 27 5.65 -9.83 -9.60
N THR A 28 6.62 -9.02 -9.27
CA THR A 28 7.10 -7.94 -10.13
C THR A 28 8.21 -8.44 -11.03
N ASN A 29 8.33 -7.83 -12.21
CA ASN A 29 9.49 -8.04 -13.08
C ASN A 29 10.77 -7.75 -12.30
N ARG A 30 11.68 -8.73 -12.25
CA ARG A 30 12.91 -8.62 -11.47
C ARG A 30 13.74 -7.44 -11.92
N SER A 31 14.12 -6.59 -10.97
CA SER A 31 15.10 -5.53 -11.23
C SER A 31 16.51 -6.02 -10.88
N TRP A 32 17.42 -6.03 -11.84
CA TRP A 32 18.83 -6.33 -11.63
C TRP A 32 19.54 -5.30 -10.74
N ALA A 33 18.90 -4.15 -10.46
CA ALA A 33 19.43 -3.13 -9.57
C ALA A 33 19.22 -3.47 -8.08
N SER A 34 18.40 -4.46 -7.75
CA SER A 34 18.15 -4.88 -6.37
C SER A 34 18.99 -6.12 -6.02
N ILE A 35 19.78 -6.00 -4.96
CA ILE A 35 20.56 -7.14 -4.38
C ILE A 35 19.61 -8.13 -3.70
N ASN A 36 18.49 -7.65 -3.18
CA ASN A 36 17.47 -8.49 -2.55
C ASN A 36 16.42 -8.87 -3.59
N ASP A 37 16.07 -10.15 -3.64
CA ASP A 37 14.93 -10.61 -4.42
C ASP A 37 13.63 -10.27 -3.69
N ASP A 38 13.02 -9.16 -4.08
CA ASP A 38 11.73 -8.67 -3.60
C ASP A 38 10.65 -8.76 -4.70
N SER A 39 10.84 -9.63 -5.68
CA SER A 39 9.90 -9.78 -6.79
C SER A 39 8.53 -10.27 -6.34
N ARG A 40 8.47 -11.20 -5.38
CA ARG A 40 7.19 -11.74 -4.88
C ARG A 40 6.33 -10.67 -4.21
N LEU A 41 5.03 -10.69 -4.52
CA LEU A 41 4.02 -9.86 -3.87
C LEU A 41 3.59 -10.51 -2.54
N ARG A 42 3.82 -9.82 -1.41
CA ARG A 42 3.51 -10.33 -0.06
C ARG A 42 2.22 -9.77 0.51
N LEU A 43 2.02 -8.48 0.35
CA LEU A 43 0.85 -7.80 0.92
C LEU A 43 0.31 -6.77 -0.09
N ALA A 44 -0.22 -7.29 -1.21
CA ALA A 44 -1.02 -6.50 -2.14
C ALA A 44 -2.32 -6.12 -1.45
N ASP A 45 -2.67 -4.82 -1.44
CA ASP A 45 -3.71 -4.27 -0.59
C ASP A 45 -4.84 -3.64 -1.41
N ASP A 46 -4.66 -2.48 -1.98
CA ASP A 46 -5.70 -1.77 -2.73
C ASP A 46 -5.26 -1.47 -4.16
N LEU A 47 -6.21 -1.26 -5.07
CA LEU A 47 -5.94 -0.98 -6.48
C LEU A 47 -6.90 0.04 -7.09
N ASP A 48 -6.41 0.73 -8.14
CA ASP A 48 -7.28 1.45 -9.06
C ASP A 48 -6.77 1.34 -10.50
N ILE A 49 -7.63 1.61 -11.47
CA ILE A 49 -7.40 1.36 -12.88
C ILE A 49 -7.41 2.69 -13.65
N ALA A 50 -6.28 3.00 -14.29
CA ALA A 50 -6.16 4.15 -15.17
C ALA A 50 -6.97 3.96 -16.47
N ASP A 51 -7.27 5.06 -17.18
CA ASP A 51 -8.05 5.05 -18.41
C ASP A 51 -7.43 4.22 -19.53
N ASP A 52 -6.12 4.07 -19.53
CA ASP A 52 -5.37 3.25 -20.51
C ASP A 52 -5.29 1.75 -20.12
N GLY A 53 -5.97 1.37 -19.05
CA GLY A 53 -6.06 -0.01 -18.57
C GLY A 53 -4.93 -0.44 -17.63
N ARG A 54 -3.92 0.41 -17.37
CA ARG A 54 -2.91 0.11 -16.35
C ARG A 54 -3.56 0.00 -14.97
N ILE A 55 -3.17 -1.00 -14.21
CA ILE A 55 -3.63 -1.22 -12.84
C ILE A 55 -2.51 -0.80 -11.89
N PHE A 56 -2.78 0.23 -11.11
CA PHE A 56 -1.90 0.63 -10.02
C PHE A 56 -2.40 0.00 -8.73
N PHE A 57 -1.51 -0.62 -7.97
CA PHE A 57 -1.86 -1.20 -6.69
C PHE A 57 -0.77 -1.00 -5.65
N SER A 58 -1.20 -0.90 -4.42
CA SER A 58 -0.32 -0.82 -3.27
C SER A 58 0.15 -2.21 -2.85
N GLU A 59 1.41 -2.30 -2.44
CA GLU A 59 1.92 -3.38 -1.66
C GLU A 59 2.43 -2.81 -0.35
N ALA A 60 1.68 -3.09 0.72
CA ALA A 60 1.87 -2.46 2.01
C ALA A 60 3.25 -2.73 2.60
N THR A 61 3.76 -3.94 2.39
CA THR A 61 5.12 -4.34 2.77
C THR A 61 5.66 -5.47 1.89
N VAL A 62 6.92 -5.38 1.49
CA VAL A 62 7.64 -6.45 0.79
C VAL A 62 8.32 -7.42 1.77
N ARG A 63 8.19 -7.20 3.08
CA ARG A 63 8.97 -7.88 4.11
C ARG A 63 8.15 -8.82 4.97
N TYR A 64 6.93 -8.45 5.30
CA TYR A 64 6.08 -9.13 6.28
C TYR A 64 4.88 -9.76 5.60
N GLU A 65 4.41 -10.88 6.15
CA GLU A 65 3.15 -11.50 5.73
C GLU A 65 1.95 -10.78 6.39
N MET A 66 0.73 -11.06 5.93
CA MET A 66 -0.49 -10.39 6.37
C MET A 66 -0.66 -10.35 7.89
N HIS A 67 -0.36 -11.45 8.59
CA HIS A 67 -0.50 -11.55 10.04
C HIS A 67 0.61 -10.85 10.83
N GLU A 68 1.68 -10.41 10.16
CA GLU A 68 2.85 -9.75 10.77
C GLU A 68 2.83 -8.22 10.58
N TRP A 69 1.77 -7.64 9.98
CA TRP A 69 1.70 -6.21 9.69
C TRP A 69 2.02 -5.27 10.88
N PRO A 70 1.72 -5.65 12.17
CA PRO A 70 2.07 -4.78 13.29
C PRO A 70 3.58 -4.62 13.47
N VAL A 71 4.36 -5.64 13.08
CA VAL A 71 5.83 -5.59 13.14
C VAL A 71 6.38 -4.59 12.13
N ASP A 72 5.77 -4.48 10.94
CA ASP A 72 6.12 -3.44 9.97
C ASP A 72 5.96 -2.04 10.56
N GLY A 73 4.82 -1.79 11.23
CA GLY A 73 4.58 -0.53 11.93
C GLY A 73 5.63 -0.22 12.98
N LEU A 74 6.03 -1.21 13.79
CA LEU A 74 7.08 -1.03 14.81
C LEU A 74 8.47 -0.86 14.22
N GLU A 75 8.75 -1.50 13.08
CA GLU A 75 10.03 -1.32 12.39
C GLU A 75 10.17 0.11 11.89
N ALA A 76 9.07 0.77 11.52
CA ALA A 76 8.99 2.16 11.05
C ALA A 76 9.94 2.43 9.88
N ARG A 77 10.05 1.48 8.99
CA ARG A 77 10.81 1.59 7.74
C ARG A 77 9.86 1.74 6.55
N GLY A 78 10.39 2.20 5.44
CA GLY A 78 9.66 2.21 4.18
C GLY A 78 9.79 0.87 3.48
N ASN A 79 9.05 -0.14 3.92
CA ASN A 79 9.06 -1.48 3.30
C ASN A 79 8.02 -1.63 2.20
N GLY A 80 7.15 -0.64 2.00
CA GLY A 80 6.08 -0.69 1.02
C GLY A 80 6.49 -0.13 -0.34
N ARG A 81 5.65 -0.40 -1.34
CA ARG A 81 5.81 0.08 -2.72
C ARG A 81 4.48 0.27 -3.42
N ILE A 82 4.46 1.06 -4.49
CA ILE A 82 3.39 1.06 -5.50
C ILE A 82 3.88 0.27 -6.71
N VAL A 83 2.99 -0.57 -7.20
CA VAL A 83 3.20 -1.46 -8.35
C VAL A 83 2.25 -1.07 -9.47
N CYS A 84 2.70 -1.16 -10.70
CA CYS A 84 1.90 -0.98 -11.91
C CYS A 84 1.92 -2.28 -12.71
N TYR A 85 0.74 -2.84 -12.98
CA TYR A 85 0.54 -3.89 -13.98
C TYR A 85 0.06 -3.24 -15.28
N ASP A 86 0.75 -3.54 -16.39
CA ASP A 86 0.40 -3.07 -17.72
C ASP A 86 -0.19 -4.24 -18.52
N PRO A 87 -1.51 -4.22 -18.84
CA PRO A 87 -2.14 -5.31 -19.58
C PRO A 87 -1.69 -5.39 -21.06
N ARG A 88 -1.05 -4.36 -21.58
CA ARG A 88 -0.62 -4.32 -23.00
C ARG A 88 0.58 -5.23 -23.26
N ASP A 89 1.46 -5.37 -22.28
CA ASP A 89 2.66 -6.22 -22.36
C ASP A 89 2.76 -7.27 -21.26
N GLY A 90 1.78 -7.31 -20.34
CA GLY A 90 1.74 -8.22 -19.21
C GLY A 90 2.81 -7.92 -18.14
N SER A 91 3.48 -6.78 -18.21
CA SER A 91 4.54 -6.45 -17.26
C SER A 91 3.99 -5.97 -15.92
N THR A 92 4.67 -6.37 -14.85
CA THR A 92 4.41 -5.90 -13.47
C THR A 92 5.64 -5.20 -12.95
N ARG A 93 5.56 -3.90 -12.69
CA ARG A 93 6.72 -3.08 -12.35
C ARG A 93 6.49 -2.30 -11.07
N THR A 94 7.48 -2.27 -10.19
CA THR A 94 7.50 -1.33 -9.07
C THR A 94 7.75 0.07 -9.60
N VAL A 95 6.84 1.01 -9.32
CA VAL A 95 6.94 2.42 -9.74
C VAL A 95 7.41 3.34 -8.62
N LEU A 96 7.09 3.02 -7.36
CA LEU A 96 7.58 3.71 -6.17
C LEU A 96 8.02 2.71 -5.11
N ARG A 97 9.08 3.06 -4.35
CA ARG A 97 9.62 2.27 -3.24
C ARG A 97 9.82 3.14 -2.00
N GLY A 98 10.09 2.48 -0.88
CA GLY A 98 10.43 3.17 0.35
C GLY A 98 9.24 3.82 1.04
N LEU A 99 8.04 3.29 0.84
CA LEU A 99 6.79 3.81 1.36
C LEU A 99 6.46 3.18 2.72
N ARG A 100 5.81 3.97 3.59
CA ARG A 100 5.47 3.55 4.95
C ARG A 100 4.08 2.93 5.00
N PHE A 101 3.97 1.67 4.58
CA PHE A 101 2.73 0.93 4.52
C PHE A 101 1.70 1.64 3.61
N PRO A 102 1.97 1.72 2.29
CA PRO A 102 0.99 2.24 1.36
C PRO A 102 -0.25 1.33 1.37
N ASN A 103 -1.41 1.96 1.47
CA ASN A 103 -2.71 1.30 1.60
C ASN A 103 -3.61 1.77 0.45
N GLY A 104 -4.69 2.51 0.73
CA GLY A 104 -5.63 2.97 -0.27
C GLY A 104 -4.99 3.71 -1.44
N ILE A 105 -5.47 3.43 -2.65
CA ILE A 105 -5.00 4.03 -3.89
C ILE A 105 -6.18 4.47 -4.74
N CYS A 106 -6.07 5.61 -5.42
CA CYS A 106 -7.14 6.14 -6.25
C CYS A 106 -6.55 6.93 -7.43
N VAL A 107 -7.04 6.68 -8.64
CA VAL A 107 -6.74 7.53 -9.79
C VAL A 107 -7.38 8.91 -9.57
N ALA A 108 -6.55 9.95 -9.63
CA ALA A 108 -7.00 11.30 -9.38
C ALA A 108 -7.87 11.84 -10.53
N THR A 109 -8.60 12.92 -10.25
CA THR A 109 -9.49 13.57 -11.23
C THR A 109 -8.78 14.08 -12.47
N ASP A 110 -7.47 14.35 -12.37
CA ASP A 110 -6.63 14.75 -13.51
C ASP A 110 -6.34 13.58 -14.49
N ARG A 111 -6.67 12.35 -14.13
CA ARG A 111 -6.46 11.11 -14.91
C ARG A 111 -5.00 10.84 -15.30
N GLN A 112 -4.05 11.58 -14.71
CA GLN A 112 -2.60 11.48 -14.96
C GLN A 112 -1.81 11.13 -13.71
N SER A 113 -2.48 11.05 -12.57
CA SER A 113 -1.85 10.75 -11.29
C SER A 113 -2.70 9.80 -10.44
N ILE A 114 -2.08 9.19 -9.46
CA ILE A 114 -2.75 8.46 -8.38
C ILE A 114 -2.52 9.18 -7.06
N LEU A 115 -3.54 9.20 -6.21
CA LEU A 115 -3.41 9.46 -4.78
C LEU A 115 -3.20 8.14 -4.06
N PHE A 116 -2.37 8.14 -3.03
CA PHE A 116 -2.19 6.97 -2.18
C PHE A 116 -1.96 7.35 -0.73
N ALA A 117 -2.48 6.50 0.15
CA ALA A 117 -2.33 6.64 1.59
C ALA A 117 -1.03 5.98 2.06
N GLU A 118 -0.28 6.61 2.97
CA GLU A 118 0.74 5.94 3.77
C GLU A 118 0.24 5.83 5.21
N THR A 119 -0.19 4.64 5.62
CA THR A 119 -0.79 4.40 6.94
C THR A 119 0.15 4.82 8.08
N TRP A 120 1.37 4.29 8.11
CA TRP A 120 2.35 4.66 9.15
C TRP A 120 2.98 6.04 8.93
N GLY A 121 2.77 6.63 7.74
CA GLY A 121 3.17 8.00 7.44
C GLY A 121 2.15 9.04 7.93
N CYS A 122 0.91 8.63 8.22
CA CYS A 122 -0.23 9.51 8.49
C CYS A 122 -0.36 10.61 7.43
N CYS A 123 -0.24 10.25 6.15
CA CYS A 123 -0.23 11.20 5.06
C CYS A 123 -0.84 10.64 3.78
N ILE A 124 -1.23 11.55 2.88
CA ILE A 124 -1.62 11.24 1.50
C ILE A 124 -0.60 11.86 0.57
N LYS A 125 -0.15 11.06 -0.39
CA LYS A 125 0.76 11.48 -1.45
C LYS A 125 0.13 11.32 -2.81
N ARG A 126 0.70 11.99 -3.80
CA ARG A 126 0.36 11.86 -5.21
C ARG A 126 1.58 11.38 -5.99
N TYR A 127 1.37 10.44 -6.89
CA TYR A 127 2.36 10.02 -7.87
C TYR A 127 1.83 10.29 -9.27
N TRP A 128 2.60 11.03 -10.06
CA TRP A 128 2.29 11.32 -11.45
C TRP A 128 2.81 10.20 -12.35
N PHE A 129 1.90 9.46 -12.96
CA PHE A 129 2.28 8.35 -13.85
C PHE A 129 2.27 8.74 -15.32
N ASP A 130 1.74 9.94 -15.64
CA ASP A 130 1.67 10.48 -16.99
C ASP A 130 1.81 12.01 -17.01
N GLY A 131 1.88 12.59 -18.23
CA GLY A 131 1.97 14.02 -18.44
C GLY A 131 3.35 14.62 -18.12
N PRO A 132 3.45 15.98 -18.09
CA PRO A 132 4.72 16.68 -17.88
C PRO A 132 5.39 16.42 -16.53
N ARG A 133 4.63 15.93 -15.56
CA ARG A 133 5.13 15.62 -14.20
C ARG A 133 5.37 14.13 -13.97
N ALA A 134 5.30 13.30 -15.01
CA ALA A 134 5.49 11.87 -14.91
C ALA A 134 6.76 11.50 -14.10
N GLY A 135 6.62 10.58 -13.15
CA GLY A 135 7.69 10.16 -12.24
C GLY A 135 7.81 11.00 -10.95
N GLN A 136 7.14 12.14 -10.85
CA GLN A 136 7.18 12.98 -9.65
C GLN A 136 6.24 12.46 -8.55
N VAL A 137 6.65 12.74 -7.30
CA VAL A 137 5.84 12.49 -6.09
C VAL A 137 5.71 13.80 -5.34
N GLU A 138 4.49 14.08 -4.87
CA GLU A 138 4.22 15.25 -4.02
C GLU A 138 3.41 14.87 -2.78
N MET A 139 3.61 15.62 -1.70
CA MET A 139 2.79 15.52 -0.49
C MET A 139 1.48 16.29 -0.73
N VAL A 140 0.34 15.63 -0.52
CA VAL A 140 -0.99 16.25 -0.65
C VAL A 140 -1.55 16.62 0.72
N LEU A 141 -1.54 15.68 1.66
CA LEU A 141 -1.93 15.91 3.05
C LEU A 141 -0.89 15.28 3.96
N ASP A 142 -0.48 16.00 4.97
CA ASP A 142 0.48 15.52 5.98
C ASP A 142 -0.11 15.64 7.37
N ASN A 143 0.47 14.87 8.29
CA ASN A 143 0.12 14.89 9.71
C ASN A 143 -1.38 14.71 9.98
N LEU A 144 -2.00 13.74 9.32
CA LEU A 144 -3.39 13.37 9.54
C LEU A 144 -3.64 12.97 11.01
N PRO A 145 -4.86 13.20 11.53
CA PRO A 145 -5.19 12.88 12.93
C PRO A 145 -5.34 11.37 13.20
N GLY A 146 -5.30 10.56 12.15
CA GLY A 146 -5.43 9.11 12.20
C GLY A 146 -4.55 8.42 11.15
N TYR A 147 -4.62 7.12 11.14
CA TYR A 147 -3.91 6.25 10.20
C TYR A 147 -4.76 6.08 8.94
N PRO A 148 -4.37 6.70 7.79
CA PRO A 148 -5.15 6.60 6.57
C PRO A 148 -5.13 5.17 6.02
N ASP A 149 -6.28 4.77 5.51
CA ASP A 149 -6.58 3.46 4.94
C ASP A 149 -7.03 3.65 3.48
N ASN A 150 -8.19 3.17 3.09
CA ASN A 150 -8.70 3.30 1.73
C ASN A 150 -9.03 4.75 1.36
N ILE A 151 -8.75 5.13 0.12
CA ILE A 151 -9.11 6.41 -0.48
C ILE A 151 -9.88 6.17 -1.77
N ASN A 152 -11.01 6.86 -1.96
CA ASN A 152 -11.85 6.69 -3.15
C ASN A 152 -12.34 8.03 -3.67
N LEU A 153 -12.43 8.16 -5.00
CA LEU A 153 -13.03 9.31 -5.66
C LEU A 153 -14.57 9.27 -5.52
N ALA A 154 -15.14 10.35 -5.01
CA ALA A 154 -16.58 10.53 -4.94
C ALA A 154 -17.15 11.07 -6.26
N SER A 155 -18.45 10.92 -6.46
CA SER A 155 -19.16 11.38 -7.66
C SER A 155 -19.17 12.91 -7.84
N ASP A 156 -18.94 13.66 -6.78
CA ASP A 156 -18.86 15.13 -6.77
C ASP A 156 -17.41 15.67 -7.00
N GLY A 157 -16.44 14.79 -7.26
CA GLY A 157 -15.04 15.13 -7.47
C GLY A 157 -14.21 15.27 -6.18
N ASN A 158 -14.83 15.11 -5.02
CA ASN A 158 -14.12 15.01 -3.74
C ASN A 158 -13.57 13.59 -3.52
N TYR A 159 -12.83 13.39 -2.43
CA TYR A 159 -12.28 12.09 -2.07
C TYR A 159 -12.78 11.67 -0.69
N TRP A 160 -13.18 10.41 -0.57
CA TRP A 160 -13.46 9.76 0.70
C TRP A 160 -12.17 9.08 1.19
N LEU A 161 -11.79 9.39 2.43
CA LEU A 161 -10.65 8.79 3.10
C LEU A 161 -11.12 8.08 4.35
N ALA A 162 -10.91 6.77 4.40
CA ALA A 162 -11.09 5.99 5.62
C ALA A 162 -9.87 6.12 6.52
N LEU A 163 -10.06 6.10 7.82
CA LEU A 163 -8.99 5.98 8.80
C LEU A 163 -9.20 4.67 9.57
N VAL A 164 -8.19 3.80 9.59
CA VAL A 164 -8.24 2.53 10.37
C VAL A 164 -8.28 2.78 11.87
N GLY A 165 -7.77 3.93 12.30
CA GLY A 165 -7.82 4.37 13.69
C GLY A 165 -7.28 5.78 13.86
N MET A 166 -7.59 6.38 15.01
CA MET A 166 -7.02 7.67 15.39
C MET A 166 -5.60 7.48 15.95
N ARG A 167 -4.75 8.46 15.76
CA ARG A 167 -3.38 8.44 16.33
C ARG A 167 -3.44 8.36 17.85
N ALA A 168 -2.70 7.43 18.41
CA ALA A 168 -2.54 7.28 19.85
C ALA A 168 -1.24 7.96 20.31
N PRO A 169 -1.28 8.93 21.25
CA PRO A 169 -0.08 9.62 21.73
C PRO A 169 1.00 8.66 22.27
N ALA A 170 0.57 7.56 22.90
CA ALA A 170 1.49 6.52 23.39
C ALA A 170 2.24 5.83 22.23
N TYR A 171 1.56 5.55 21.12
CA TYR A 171 2.19 5.00 19.93
C TYR A 171 3.15 6.01 19.30
N ASP A 172 2.74 7.27 19.14
CA ASP A 172 3.60 8.33 18.61
C ASP A 172 4.88 8.51 19.46
N LEU A 173 4.77 8.39 20.79
CA LEU A 173 5.92 8.39 21.68
C LEU A 173 6.82 7.17 21.43
N ALA A 174 6.23 5.97 21.37
CA ALA A 174 6.96 4.72 21.10
C ALA A 174 7.72 4.79 19.77
N MET A 175 7.12 5.40 18.74
CA MET A 175 7.73 5.57 17.42
C MET A 175 9.00 6.43 17.45
N ARG A 176 9.17 7.31 18.45
CA ARG A 176 10.39 8.09 18.68
C ARG A 176 11.48 7.34 19.46
N MET A 177 11.19 6.11 19.89
CA MET A 177 12.07 5.32 20.76
C MET A 177 12.56 4.02 20.06
N PRO A 178 13.58 4.07 19.18
CA PRO A 178 14.00 2.93 18.36
C PRO A 178 14.36 1.67 19.17
N GLY A 179 15.04 1.84 20.30
CA GLY A 179 15.41 0.73 21.18
C GLY A 179 14.20 0.07 21.85
N PHE A 180 13.17 0.84 22.18
CA PHE A 180 11.92 0.31 22.70
C PHE A 180 11.19 -0.50 21.61
N ARG A 181 10.99 0.08 20.43
CA ARG A 181 10.32 -0.59 19.28
C ARG A 181 10.97 -1.92 18.93
N LYS A 182 12.32 -1.94 18.87
CA LYS A 182 13.06 -3.18 18.58
C LYS A 182 12.81 -4.26 19.64
N ARG A 183 12.77 -3.89 20.92
CA ARG A 183 12.45 -4.83 21.99
C ARG A 183 11.01 -5.33 21.91
N MET A 184 10.06 -4.45 21.61
CA MET A 184 8.65 -4.81 21.42
C MET A 184 8.49 -5.80 20.26
N ALA A 185 9.04 -5.51 19.09
CA ALA A 185 8.99 -6.38 17.92
C ALA A 185 9.58 -7.78 18.17
N GLN A 186 10.48 -7.92 19.15
CA GLN A 186 11.13 -9.21 19.50
C GLN A 186 10.43 -9.98 20.62
N ARG A 187 9.63 -9.33 21.45
CA ARG A 187 9.12 -9.90 22.70
C ARG A 187 7.62 -10.05 22.78
N VAL A 188 6.88 -9.27 22.02
CA VAL A 188 5.42 -9.34 22.02
C VAL A 188 4.98 -10.35 20.97
N ALA A 189 4.19 -11.34 21.36
CA ALA A 189 3.63 -12.31 20.44
C ALA A 189 2.66 -11.63 19.46
N LEU A 190 2.58 -12.13 18.23
CA LEU A 190 1.79 -11.49 17.16
C LEU A 190 0.30 -11.41 17.50
N ASP A 191 -0.24 -12.41 18.18
CA ASP A 191 -1.62 -12.48 18.65
C ASP A 191 -1.93 -11.45 19.74
N GLU A 192 -0.94 -11.06 20.55
CA GLU A 192 -1.09 -10.00 21.56
C GLU A 192 -1.16 -8.59 20.92
N TRP A 193 -0.67 -8.43 19.69
CA TRP A 193 -0.75 -7.17 18.97
C TRP A 193 -2.12 -6.90 18.35
N LEU A 194 -2.76 -7.95 17.84
CA LEU A 194 -4.02 -7.85 17.13
C LEU A 194 -5.21 -7.65 18.09
N PHE A 195 -5.10 -8.17 19.30
CA PHE A 195 -6.13 -8.10 20.32
C PHE A 195 -5.51 -7.83 21.70
N PRO A 196 -5.11 -6.57 21.98
CA PRO A 196 -4.61 -6.27 23.32
C PRO A 196 -5.70 -6.63 24.33
N ASN A 197 -5.38 -7.54 25.24
CA ASN A 197 -6.23 -7.80 26.39
C ASN A 197 -6.30 -6.51 27.23
N ILE A 198 -7.31 -5.70 26.98
CA ILE A 198 -7.67 -4.55 27.81
C ILE A 198 -8.47 -5.13 28.97
N ASN A 199 -7.79 -5.68 29.96
CA ASN A 199 -8.35 -5.95 31.29
C ASN A 199 -8.05 -4.78 32.21
#